data_999b0581581b617ca71c26b45a8f3c29
#
_entry.id   999b0581581b617ca71c26b45a8f3c29
#
_cell.length_a   1.000
_cell.length_b   1.000
_cell.length_c   1.000
_cell.angle_alpha   90.00
_cell.angle_beta   90.00
_cell.angle_gamma   90.00
#
_symmetry.space_group_name_H-M   'P 1'
#
loop_
_entity.id
_entity.type
_entity.pdbx_description
1 polymer ?
#
loop_
_entity_poly.entity_id
_entity_poly.type
_entity_poly.pdbx_seq_one_letter_code
_entity_poly.pdbx_strand_id
1 'polypeptide(L)'
;ERLRAGLARGLSFPAARQAAGGADCLASPNDNLGVEYLRALPPGMEALTIPRRGAAHDGPAAGGFASASELRALLRAGRAAEADPYLPAPWSGEAASMAHIDRAVLARLRTMDEADWAALPDGGAAEGLPARLARSARTADSLEDFYARAKTKRYPHARLRRLALAAFLGLRAAERPPVAPYVRVLGLSGRGRALLRRMKETCALPVVVKPAQARALDGDARALFEAEARRTDLFGLCFPTARPCG
;
A
#
# COMPACT_ATOMS: atom_id res chain seq x y z
N GLU A 1 -7.60 10.44 26.18
CA GLU A 1 -7.32 11.83 26.57
C GLU A 1 -5.92 12.29 26.08
N ARG A 2 -4.82 11.63 26.49
CA ARG A 2 -3.44 11.95 26.09
C ARG A 2 -3.23 12.01 24.56
N LEU A 3 -3.82 11.06 23.82
CA LEU A 3 -3.75 11.06 22.36
C LEU A 3 -4.42 12.30 21.75
N ARG A 4 -5.62 12.66 22.23
CA ARG A 4 -6.33 13.87 21.77
C ARG A 4 -5.55 15.13 22.09
N ALA A 5 -4.95 15.22 23.26
CA ALA A 5 -4.10 16.33 23.65
C ALA A 5 -2.86 16.47 22.74
N GLY A 6 -2.24 15.35 22.35
CA GLY A 6 -1.13 15.33 21.39
C GLY A 6 -1.54 15.86 20.01
N LEU A 7 -2.69 15.41 19.50
CA LEU A 7 -3.26 15.86 18.22
C LEU A 7 -3.62 17.34 18.25
N ALA A 8 -4.20 17.85 19.34
CA ALA A 8 -4.51 19.26 19.53
C ALA A 8 -3.26 20.16 19.51
N ARG A 9 -2.11 19.63 19.95
CA ARG A 9 -0.80 20.31 19.89
C ARG A 9 -0.13 20.21 18.49
N GLY A 10 -0.82 19.65 17.49
CA GLY A 10 -0.32 19.55 16.12
C GLY A 10 0.64 18.40 15.85
N LEU A 11 0.76 17.43 16.77
CA LEU A 11 1.50 16.21 16.50
C LEU A 11 0.82 15.38 15.43
N SER A 12 1.59 14.65 14.60
CA SER A 12 1.03 13.63 13.74
C SER A 12 0.40 12.50 14.57
N PHE A 13 -0.56 11.78 14.01
CA PHE A 13 -1.21 10.68 14.74
C PHE A 13 -0.21 9.65 15.32
N PRO A 14 0.82 9.18 14.56
CA PRO A 14 1.83 8.29 15.11
C PRO A 14 2.60 8.91 16.29
N ALA A 15 3.01 10.17 16.16
CA ALA A 15 3.75 10.87 17.23
C ALA A 15 2.88 11.09 18.47
N ALA A 16 1.62 11.47 18.31
CA ALA A 16 0.67 11.63 19.40
C ALA A 16 0.37 10.30 20.10
N ARG A 17 0.27 9.21 19.34
CA ARG A 17 0.07 7.85 19.84
C ARG A 17 1.28 7.36 20.64
N GLN A 18 2.48 7.55 20.14
CA GLN A 18 3.73 7.22 20.84
C GLN A 18 3.82 7.98 22.17
N ALA A 19 3.60 9.30 22.15
CA ALA A 19 3.60 10.13 23.35
C ALA A 19 2.52 9.74 24.37
N ALA A 20 1.37 9.24 23.92
CA ALA A 20 0.27 8.80 24.79
C ALA A 20 0.50 7.40 25.38
N GLY A 21 1.14 6.50 24.63
CA GLY A 21 1.33 5.10 25.01
C GLY A 21 2.51 4.86 25.95
N GLY A 22 3.50 5.75 25.96
CA GLY A 22 4.70 5.65 26.82
C GLY A 22 5.57 4.41 26.55
N ALA A 23 5.38 3.73 25.43
CA ALA A 23 6.08 2.50 25.08
C ALA A 23 7.02 2.70 23.88
N ASP A 24 8.28 2.36 24.03
CA ASP A 24 9.29 2.45 22.98
C ASP A 24 8.94 1.60 21.73
N CYS A 25 8.15 0.54 21.90
CA CYS A 25 7.69 -0.31 20.79
C CYS A 25 6.93 0.47 19.71
N LEU A 26 6.27 1.58 20.04
CA LEU A 26 5.57 2.40 19.06
C LEU A 26 6.49 3.31 18.22
N ALA A 27 7.78 3.37 18.54
CA ALA A 27 8.78 4.08 17.73
C ALA A 27 9.15 3.29 16.45
N SER A 28 9.08 1.96 16.50
CA SER A 28 9.39 1.08 15.36
C SER A 28 8.17 0.91 14.45
N PRO A 29 8.30 1.10 13.12
CA PRO A 29 7.20 0.84 12.18
C PRO A 29 6.68 -0.60 12.20
N ASN A 30 7.58 -1.59 12.37
CA ASN A 30 7.21 -2.99 12.43
C ASN A 30 6.42 -3.33 13.70
N ASP A 31 6.86 -2.78 14.84
CA ASP A 31 6.18 -3.01 16.12
C ASP A 31 4.81 -2.33 16.15
N ASN A 32 4.71 -1.13 15.56
CA ASN A 32 3.41 -0.49 15.34
C ASN A 32 2.44 -1.37 14.55
N LEU A 33 2.92 -1.99 13.48
CA LEU A 33 2.12 -2.92 12.68
C LEU A 33 1.76 -4.17 13.48
N GLY A 34 2.69 -4.72 14.24
CA GLY A 34 2.47 -5.86 15.15
C GLY A 34 1.37 -5.57 16.18
N VAL A 35 1.39 -4.38 16.80
CA VAL A 35 0.35 -3.96 17.74
C VAL A 35 -1.02 -3.86 17.06
N GLU A 36 -1.12 -3.37 15.81
CA GLU A 36 -2.40 -3.34 15.11
C GLU A 36 -2.90 -4.76 14.74
N TYR A 37 -2.01 -5.68 14.38
CA TYR A 37 -2.40 -7.09 14.19
C TYR A 37 -2.93 -7.71 15.48
N LEU A 38 -2.25 -7.51 16.62
CA LEU A 38 -2.71 -8.01 17.91
C LEU A 38 -4.08 -7.45 18.31
N ARG A 39 -4.35 -6.18 17.99
CA ARG A 39 -5.66 -5.55 18.26
C ARG A 39 -6.78 -6.11 17.40
N ALA A 40 -6.47 -6.55 16.19
CA ALA A 40 -7.44 -7.11 15.25
C ALA A 40 -7.52 -8.64 15.31
N LEU A 41 -6.72 -9.28 16.18
CA LEU A 41 -6.64 -10.74 16.26
C LEU A 41 -7.97 -11.33 16.76
N PRO A 42 -8.60 -12.26 16.02
CA PRO A 42 -9.82 -12.93 16.47
C PRO A 42 -9.58 -13.76 17.73
N PRO A 43 -10.61 -13.95 18.58
CA PRO A 43 -10.51 -14.86 19.72
C PRO A 43 -10.10 -16.28 19.30
N GLY A 44 -9.20 -16.90 20.08
CA GLY A 44 -8.71 -18.26 19.82
C GLY A 44 -7.60 -18.37 18.76
N MET A 45 -7.16 -17.25 18.18
CA MET A 45 -5.99 -17.23 17.30
C MET A 45 -4.74 -16.83 18.07
N GLU A 46 -3.65 -17.59 17.92
CA GLU A 46 -2.36 -17.32 18.55
C GLU A 46 -1.48 -16.44 17.65
N ALA A 47 -0.79 -15.46 18.24
CA ALA A 47 0.16 -14.61 17.53
C ALA A 47 1.56 -15.19 17.61
N LEU A 48 2.17 -15.46 16.45
CA LEU A 48 3.58 -15.83 16.32
C LEU A 48 4.40 -14.63 15.87
N THR A 49 5.39 -14.22 16.68
CA THR A 49 6.29 -13.11 16.35
C THR A 49 7.61 -13.64 15.80
N ILE A 50 8.11 -12.98 14.75
CA ILE A 50 9.43 -13.25 14.18
C ILE A 50 10.31 -12.02 14.41
N PRO A 51 11.36 -12.12 15.23
CA PRO A 51 12.24 -10.99 15.51
C PRO A 51 12.98 -10.56 14.24
N ARG A 52 13.03 -9.25 14.00
CA ARG A 52 13.79 -8.67 12.89
C ARG A 52 15.29 -8.85 13.13
N ARG A 53 16.01 -9.28 12.09
CA ARG A 53 17.48 -9.40 12.10
C ARG A 53 18.10 -8.49 11.02
N GLY A 54 19.34 -8.06 11.27
CA GLY A 54 20.14 -7.29 10.32
C GLY A 54 19.72 -5.83 10.19
N ALA A 55 19.53 -5.36 8.96
CA ALA A 55 19.29 -3.94 8.64
C ALA A 55 18.09 -3.33 9.37
N ALA A 56 18.22 -2.12 9.84
CA ALA A 56 17.09 -1.30 10.33
C ALA A 56 16.08 -1.04 9.20
N HIS A 57 14.90 -0.46 9.52
CA HIS A 57 13.80 -0.28 8.56
C HIS A 57 14.24 0.43 7.27
N ASP A 58 15.00 1.51 7.38
CA ASP A 58 15.57 2.28 6.26
C ASP A 58 17.12 2.37 6.36
N GLY A 59 17.75 1.46 7.11
CA GLY A 59 19.20 1.43 7.31
C GLY A 59 19.94 0.69 6.21
N PRO A 60 21.29 0.84 6.17
CA PRO A 60 22.14 0.08 5.29
C PRO A 60 22.14 -1.42 5.62
N ALA A 61 22.61 -2.24 4.68
CA ALA A 61 22.73 -3.67 4.88
C ALA A 61 23.58 -3.99 6.12
N ALA A 62 23.12 -4.94 6.92
CA ALA A 62 23.80 -5.40 8.13
C ALA A 62 23.48 -6.88 8.39
N GLY A 63 24.46 -7.64 8.91
CA GLY A 63 24.28 -9.04 9.30
C GLY A 63 23.76 -9.95 8.17
N GLY A 64 24.14 -9.70 6.93
CA GLY A 64 23.68 -10.47 5.76
C GLY A 64 22.28 -10.11 5.25
N PHE A 65 21.67 -9.02 5.74
CA PHE A 65 20.35 -8.55 5.32
C PHE A 65 20.41 -7.10 4.88
N ALA A 66 19.70 -6.75 3.79
CA ALA A 66 19.50 -5.38 3.36
C ALA A 66 18.07 -4.91 3.69
N SER A 67 17.89 -3.60 3.85
CA SER A 67 16.56 -3.01 3.98
C SER A 67 15.83 -3.01 2.62
N ALA A 68 14.50 -3.10 2.65
CA ALA A 68 13.71 -3.02 1.43
C ALA A 68 13.89 -1.66 0.70
N SER A 69 14.20 -0.60 1.42
CA SER A 69 14.49 0.73 0.85
C SER A 69 15.79 0.73 0.07
N GLU A 70 16.84 0.10 0.62
CA GLU A 70 18.13 -0.05 -0.05
C GLU A 70 18.01 -0.92 -1.30
N LEU A 71 17.36 -2.10 -1.20
CA LEU A 71 17.15 -2.98 -2.35
C LEU A 71 16.40 -2.27 -3.48
N ARG A 72 15.33 -1.52 -3.15
CA ARG A 72 14.62 -0.74 -4.16
C ARG A 72 15.49 0.35 -4.79
N ALA A 73 16.37 0.98 -4.02
CA ALA A 73 17.31 1.98 -4.55
C ALA A 73 18.31 1.35 -5.52
N LEU A 74 18.90 0.21 -5.16
CA LEU A 74 19.82 -0.53 -6.04
C LEU A 74 19.15 -0.96 -7.34
N LEU A 75 17.96 -1.57 -7.27
CA LEU A 75 17.23 -2.02 -8.44
C LEU A 75 16.84 -0.86 -9.38
N ARG A 76 16.41 0.28 -8.83
CA ARG A 76 16.09 1.48 -9.62
C ARG A 76 17.32 2.10 -10.28
N ALA A 77 18.49 1.97 -9.66
CA ALA A 77 19.76 2.41 -10.20
C ALA A 77 20.37 1.43 -11.22
N GLY A 78 19.70 0.33 -11.54
CA GLY A 78 20.24 -0.71 -12.45
C GLY A 78 21.34 -1.56 -11.83
N ARG A 79 21.52 -1.50 -10.50
CA ARG A 79 22.59 -2.20 -9.75
C ARG A 79 22.08 -3.53 -9.17
N ALA A 80 21.43 -4.33 -10.00
CA ALA A 80 20.80 -5.58 -9.57
C ALA A 80 21.80 -6.58 -8.96
N ALA A 81 23.01 -6.69 -9.54
CA ALA A 81 24.06 -7.56 -9.02
C ALA A 81 24.45 -7.30 -7.56
N GLU A 82 24.29 -6.05 -7.08
CA GLU A 82 24.54 -5.70 -5.69
C GLU A 82 23.36 -6.02 -4.77
N ALA A 83 22.16 -6.12 -5.33
CA ALA A 83 20.96 -6.53 -4.59
C ALA A 83 20.85 -8.06 -4.48
N ASP A 84 21.32 -8.80 -5.47
CA ASP A 84 21.17 -10.26 -5.57
C ASP A 84 21.59 -11.06 -4.33
N PRO A 85 22.69 -10.73 -3.60
CA PRO A 85 23.07 -11.44 -2.40
C PRO A 85 22.03 -11.42 -1.26
N TYR A 86 21.10 -10.45 -1.32
CA TYR A 86 20.04 -10.23 -0.31
C TYR A 86 18.66 -10.69 -0.78
N LEU A 87 18.55 -11.20 -2.01
CA LEU A 87 17.30 -11.67 -2.60
C LEU A 87 17.25 -13.22 -2.57
N PRO A 88 16.07 -13.82 -2.47
CA PRO A 88 15.90 -15.29 -2.50
C PRO A 88 16.27 -15.91 -3.85
N ALA A 89 16.35 -15.09 -4.91
CA ALA A 89 16.82 -15.44 -6.24
C ALA A 89 17.34 -14.17 -6.94
N PRO A 90 18.27 -14.30 -7.90
CA PRO A 90 18.77 -13.17 -8.68
C PRO A 90 17.62 -12.37 -9.31
N TRP A 91 17.75 -11.06 -9.29
CA TRP A 91 16.75 -10.19 -9.89
C TRP A 91 16.79 -10.29 -11.41
N SER A 92 15.65 -10.60 -12.00
CA SER A 92 15.48 -10.61 -13.46
C SER A 92 14.29 -9.72 -13.83
N GLY A 93 14.51 -8.73 -14.67
CA GLY A 93 13.49 -7.85 -15.20
C GLY A 93 13.63 -6.38 -14.82
N GLU A 94 12.62 -5.61 -15.14
CA GLU A 94 12.57 -4.17 -14.92
C GLU A 94 11.90 -3.84 -13.58
N ALA A 95 12.37 -2.79 -12.92
CA ALA A 95 11.76 -2.29 -11.70
C ALA A 95 10.63 -1.30 -12.03
N ALA A 96 9.42 -1.58 -11.54
CA ALA A 96 8.31 -0.65 -11.64
C ALA A 96 8.57 0.61 -10.78
N SER A 97 8.26 1.78 -11.31
CA SER A 97 8.39 3.05 -10.60
C SER A 97 7.30 4.05 -10.99
N MET A 98 6.77 4.77 -10.02
CA MET A 98 5.85 5.89 -10.27
C MET A 98 6.50 7.02 -11.09
N ALA A 99 7.83 7.10 -11.13
CA ALA A 99 8.54 8.09 -11.92
C ALA A 99 8.27 7.96 -13.43
N HIS A 100 7.99 6.74 -13.92
CA HIS A 100 7.66 6.53 -15.33
C HIS A 100 6.29 7.09 -15.73
N ILE A 101 5.40 7.29 -14.77
CA ILE A 101 4.04 7.78 -14.99
C ILE A 101 3.77 9.12 -14.27
N ASP A 102 4.81 9.85 -13.90
CA ASP A 102 4.72 11.09 -13.14
C ASP A 102 3.67 12.06 -13.73
N ARG A 103 3.76 12.35 -15.03
CA ARG A 103 2.83 13.25 -15.73
C ARG A 103 1.40 12.69 -15.79
N ALA A 104 1.24 11.39 -15.98
CA ALA A 104 -0.08 10.76 -16.04
C ALA A 104 -0.78 10.85 -14.67
N VAL A 105 -0.04 10.58 -13.60
CA VAL A 105 -0.56 10.75 -12.24
C VAL A 105 -0.89 12.22 -11.98
N LEU A 106 0.02 13.14 -12.27
CA LEU A 106 -0.19 14.57 -12.04
C LEU A 106 -1.39 15.10 -12.85
N ALA A 107 -1.58 14.64 -14.10
CA ALA A 107 -2.75 14.97 -14.90
C ALA A 107 -4.05 14.54 -14.19
N ARG A 108 -4.08 13.32 -13.65
CA ARG A 108 -5.23 12.84 -12.87
C ARG A 108 -5.45 13.69 -11.61
N LEU A 109 -4.39 14.01 -10.87
CA LEU A 109 -4.50 14.80 -9.64
C LEU A 109 -5.05 16.23 -9.91
N ARG A 110 -4.68 16.83 -11.04
CA ARG A 110 -5.14 18.18 -11.44
C ARG A 110 -6.61 18.25 -11.81
N THR A 111 -7.23 17.13 -12.20
CA THR A 111 -8.66 17.08 -12.53
C THR A 111 -9.55 16.84 -11.31
N MET A 112 -8.96 16.61 -10.14
CA MET A 112 -9.70 16.34 -8.90
C MET A 112 -10.03 17.63 -8.16
N ASP A 113 -11.27 17.74 -7.70
CA ASP A 113 -11.71 18.76 -6.76
C ASP A 113 -11.58 18.30 -5.29
N GLU A 114 -12.02 19.12 -4.35
CA GLU A 114 -11.94 18.79 -2.92
C GLU A 114 -12.83 17.60 -2.55
N ALA A 115 -13.98 17.44 -3.20
CA ALA A 115 -14.90 16.33 -2.95
C ALA A 115 -14.31 15.00 -3.43
N ASP A 116 -13.64 14.99 -4.58
CA ASP A 116 -12.91 13.83 -5.09
C ASP A 116 -11.81 13.38 -4.12
N TRP A 117 -11.03 14.34 -3.59
CA TRP A 117 -9.99 14.05 -2.60
C TRP A 117 -10.58 13.54 -1.29
N ALA A 118 -11.69 14.09 -0.83
CA ALA A 118 -12.38 13.66 0.39
C ALA A 118 -12.95 12.23 0.26
N ALA A 119 -13.35 11.82 -0.94
CA ALA A 119 -13.92 10.51 -1.22
C ALA A 119 -12.87 9.38 -1.25
N LEU A 120 -11.57 9.69 -1.26
CA LEU A 120 -10.51 8.68 -1.23
C LEU A 120 -10.44 7.98 0.14
N PRO A 121 -9.97 6.71 0.19
CA PRO A 121 -9.59 6.10 1.44
C PRO A 121 -8.54 6.97 2.18
N ASP A 122 -8.76 7.25 3.46
CA ASP A 122 -7.90 8.13 4.28
C ASP A 122 -7.82 9.59 3.78
N GLY A 123 -8.82 10.05 3.00
CA GLY A 123 -8.87 11.38 2.38
C GLY A 123 -8.90 12.55 3.36
N GLY A 124 -9.32 12.32 4.61
CA GLY A 124 -9.26 13.32 5.69
C GLY A 124 -10.20 14.51 5.49
N ALA A 125 -11.46 14.27 5.12
CA ALA A 125 -12.45 15.30 4.82
C ALA A 125 -12.59 16.37 5.91
N ALA A 126 -12.54 15.98 7.18
CA ALA A 126 -12.64 16.88 8.33
C ALA A 126 -11.35 17.63 8.70
N GLU A 127 -10.24 17.38 7.98
CA GLU A 127 -8.91 17.87 8.36
C GLU A 127 -8.40 19.05 7.52
N GLY A 128 -9.15 19.48 6.49
CA GLY A 128 -8.70 20.47 5.50
C GLY A 128 -7.64 19.93 4.52
N LEU A 129 -7.36 18.62 4.57
CA LEU A 129 -6.41 17.96 3.67
C LEU A 129 -6.87 17.99 2.21
N PRO A 130 -8.16 17.73 1.86
CA PRO A 130 -8.65 17.77 0.48
C PRO A 130 -8.36 19.09 -0.24
N ALA A 131 -8.70 20.23 0.38
CA ALA A 131 -8.42 21.56 -0.17
C ALA A 131 -6.91 21.79 -0.42
N ARG A 132 -6.08 21.33 0.51
CA ARG A 132 -4.63 21.43 0.38
C ARG A 132 -4.11 20.59 -0.78
N LEU A 133 -4.59 19.35 -0.93
CA LEU A 133 -4.19 18.44 -2.02
C LEU A 133 -4.61 19.01 -3.38
N ALA A 134 -5.85 19.48 -3.51
CA ALA A 134 -6.35 20.10 -4.74
C ALA A 134 -5.49 21.31 -5.16
N ARG A 135 -5.15 22.18 -4.20
CA ARG A 135 -4.29 23.34 -4.45
C ARG A 135 -2.87 22.93 -4.83
N SER A 136 -2.28 21.97 -4.12
CA SER A 136 -0.93 21.48 -4.41
C SER A 136 -0.86 20.83 -5.79
N ALA A 137 -1.87 20.04 -6.19
CA ALA A 137 -1.91 19.41 -7.50
C ALA A 137 -1.94 20.41 -8.67
N ARG A 138 -2.67 21.53 -8.50
CA ARG A 138 -2.79 22.58 -9.54
C ARG A 138 -1.48 23.33 -9.77
N THR A 139 -0.65 23.48 -8.75
CA THR A 139 0.58 24.29 -8.78
C THR A 139 1.84 23.47 -8.92
N ALA A 140 1.77 22.15 -8.71
CA ALA A 140 2.92 21.26 -8.82
C ALA A 140 3.29 21.00 -10.29
N ASP A 141 4.58 20.90 -10.57
CA ASP A 141 5.13 20.54 -11.88
C ASP A 141 5.65 19.08 -11.95
N SER A 142 5.75 18.43 -10.81
CA SER A 142 6.09 16.99 -10.66
C SER A 142 5.40 16.36 -9.46
N LEU A 143 5.40 15.03 -9.35
CA LEU A 143 4.89 14.35 -8.17
C LEU A 143 5.71 14.66 -6.91
N GLU A 144 7.01 14.77 -7.01
CA GLU A 144 7.83 15.12 -5.85
C GLU A 144 7.56 16.57 -5.40
N ASP A 145 7.35 17.51 -6.32
CA ASP A 145 6.92 18.87 -6.00
C ASP A 145 5.52 18.89 -5.39
N PHE A 146 4.58 18.08 -5.91
CA PHE A 146 3.27 17.88 -5.28
C PHE A 146 3.40 17.41 -3.82
N TYR A 147 4.23 16.41 -3.56
CA TYR A 147 4.44 15.92 -2.20
C TYR A 147 5.08 16.98 -1.30
N ALA A 148 6.06 17.72 -1.80
CA ALA A 148 6.72 18.79 -1.06
C ALA A 148 5.73 19.90 -0.64
N ARG A 149 4.87 20.35 -1.56
CA ARG A 149 3.83 21.37 -1.33
C ARG A 149 2.74 20.90 -0.37
N ALA A 150 2.31 19.64 -0.51
CA ALA A 150 1.25 19.07 0.31
C ALA A 150 1.72 18.73 1.73
N LYS A 151 3.01 18.43 1.94
CA LYS A 151 3.58 17.99 3.21
C LYS A 151 3.42 19.04 4.32
N THR A 152 3.10 18.55 5.52
CA THR A 152 3.16 19.32 6.78
C THR A 152 3.63 18.40 7.91
N LYS A 153 3.80 18.93 9.11
CA LYS A 153 4.03 18.10 10.32
C LYS A 153 2.89 17.10 10.54
N ARG A 154 1.64 17.48 10.18
CA ARG A 154 0.43 16.66 10.34
C ARG A 154 0.28 15.61 9.25
N TYR A 155 0.73 15.90 8.02
CA TYR A 155 0.55 15.04 6.85
C TYR A 155 1.89 14.46 6.38
N PRO A 156 2.26 13.24 6.81
CA PRO A 156 3.52 12.62 6.44
C PRO A 156 3.55 12.18 4.97
N HIS A 157 4.71 12.13 4.36
CA HIS A 157 4.92 11.72 2.97
C HIS A 157 4.25 10.40 2.61
N ALA A 158 4.33 9.40 3.50
CA ALA A 158 3.71 8.10 3.25
C ALA A 158 2.19 8.19 3.04
N ARG A 159 1.49 9.06 3.77
CA ARG A 159 0.05 9.31 3.58
C ARG A 159 -0.23 9.98 2.22
N LEU A 160 0.56 11.00 1.88
CA LEU A 160 0.41 11.72 0.62
C LEU A 160 0.65 10.82 -0.60
N ARG A 161 1.69 9.96 -0.53
CA ARG A 161 1.97 8.96 -1.58
C ARG A 161 0.83 7.96 -1.74
N ARG A 162 0.25 7.46 -0.64
CA ARG A 162 -0.93 6.58 -0.70
C ARG A 162 -2.14 7.28 -1.32
N LEU A 163 -2.38 8.54 -0.97
CA LEU A 163 -3.49 9.33 -1.53
C LEU A 163 -3.31 9.59 -3.03
N ALA A 164 -2.10 9.97 -3.47
CA ALA A 164 -1.80 10.14 -4.89
C ALA A 164 -1.99 8.82 -5.68
N LEU A 165 -1.53 7.71 -5.13
CA LEU A 165 -1.74 6.39 -5.73
C LEU A 165 -3.22 6.00 -5.74
N ALA A 166 -3.95 6.21 -4.65
CA ALA A 166 -5.39 5.94 -4.57
C ALA A 166 -6.17 6.78 -5.60
N ALA A 167 -5.82 8.06 -5.75
CA ALA A 167 -6.39 8.95 -6.76
C ALA A 167 -6.15 8.46 -8.19
N PHE A 168 -4.90 8.06 -8.50
CA PHE A 168 -4.53 7.55 -9.80
C PHE A 168 -5.26 6.23 -10.13
N LEU A 169 -5.36 5.32 -9.16
CA LEU A 169 -6.06 4.05 -9.31
C LEU A 169 -7.59 4.17 -9.24
N GLY A 170 -8.13 5.38 -9.01
CA GLY A 170 -9.57 5.61 -8.91
C GLY A 170 -10.23 4.93 -7.72
N LEU A 171 -9.51 4.79 -6.58
CA LEU A 171 -10.07 4.20 -5.37
C LEU A 171 -11.05 5.17 -4.71
N ARG A 172 -12.17 4.64 -4.21
CA ARG A 172 -13.10 5.39 -3.37
C ARG A 172 -13.36 4.64 -2.06
N ALA A 173 -13.44 5.36 -0.96
CA ALA A 173 -13.68 4.75 0.36
C ALA A 173 -14.99 3.97 0.40
N ALA A 174 -16.05 4.48 -0.25
CA ALA A 174 -17.37 3.87 -0.32
C ALA A 174 -17.41 2.55 -1.12
N GLU A 175 -16.44 2.33 -2.02
CA GLU A 175 -16.38 1.11 -2.85
C GLU A 175 -15.65 -0.05 -2.16
N ARG A 176 -15.10 0.19 -0.96
CA ARG A 176 -14.40 -0.85 -0.21
C ARG A 176 -15.43 -1.77 0.47
N PRO A 177 -15.50 -3.05 0.10
CA PRO A 177 -16.40 -3.98 0.76
C PRO A 177 -15.98 -4.17 2.24
N PRO A 178 -16.93 -4.32 3.17
CA PRO A 178 -16.64 -4.50 4.60
C PRO A 178 -15.90 -5.82 4.88
N VAL A 179 -16.14 -6.83 4.06
CA VAL A 179 -15.49 -8.15 4.10
C VAL A 179 -15.00 -8.53 2.71
N ALA A 180 -13.97 -9.39 2.63
CA ALA A 180 -13.50 -9.89 1.34
C ALA A 180 -14.61 -10.70 0.64
N PRO A 181 -15.02 -10.35 -0.59
CA PRO A 181 -16.13 -11.02 -1.26
C PRO A 181 -15.72 -12.31 -1.99
N TYR A 182 -14.43 -12.59 -2.10
CA TYR A 182 -13.87 -13.82 -2.67
C TYR A 182 -12.45 -14.07 -2.18
N VAL A 183 -11.95 -15.28 -2.39
CA VAL A 183 -10.56 -15.67 -2.14
C VAL A 183 -9.83 -15.75 -3.49
N ARG A 184 -8.78 -14.95 -3.69
CA ARG A 184 -7.92 -15.00 -4.87
C ARG A 184 -6.65 -15.77 -4.58
N VAL A 185 -6.47 -16.91 -5.24
CA VAL A 185 -5.26 -17.73 -5.13
C VAL A 185 -4.29 -17.38 -6.24
N LEU A 186 -3.17 -16.75 -5.89
CA LEU A 186 -2.14 -16.29 -6.84
C LEU A 186 -1.07 -17.32 -7.10
N GLY A 187 -0.83 -18.24 -6.17
CA GLY A 187 0.15 -19.30 -6.29
C GLY A 187 -0.05 -20.36 -5.22
N LEU A 188 0.43 -21.56 -5.48
CA LEU A 188 0.33 -22.68 -4.54
C LEU A 188 1.47 -23.68 -4.77
N SER A 189 1.92 -24.31 -3.68
CA SER A 189 2.83 -25.46 -3.70
C SER A 189 2.07 -26.77 -3.98
N GLY A 190 2.81 -27.88 -4.10
CA GLY A 190 2.19 -29.22 -4.21
C GLY A 190 1.27 -29.54 -3.02
N ARG A 191 1.67 -29.17 -1.80
CA ARG A 191 0.82 -29.31 -0.60
C ARG A 191 -0.40 -28.38 -0.64
N GLY A 192 -0.24 -27.16 -1.13
CA GLY A 192 -1.32 -26.21 -1.30
C GLY A 192 -2.40 -26.66 -2.27
N ARG A 193 -2.06 -27.55 -3.23
CA ARG A 193 -3.04 -28.13 -4.16
C ARG A 193 -4.08 -29.02 -3.46
N ALA A 194 -3.66 -29.80 -2.47
CA ALA A 194 -4.58 -30.62 -1.68
C ALA A 194 -5.51 -29.75 -0.83
N LEU A 195 -4.94 -28.69 -0.19
CA LEU A 195 -5.71 -27.71 0.56
C LEU A 195 -6.73 -26.97 -0.33
N LEU A 196 -6.30 -26.52 -1.51
CA LEU A 196 -7.20 -25.85 -2.46
C LEU A 196 -8.38 -26.72 -2.89
N ARG A 197 -8.17 -28.04 -3.05
CA ARG A 197 -9.25 -28.99 -3.36
C ARG A 197 -10.29 -28.98 -2.23
N ARG A 198 -9.85 -29.09 -0.99
CA ARG A 198 -10.72 -29.03 0.19
C ARG A 198 -11.42 -27.67 0.34
N MET A 199 -10.70 -26.57 0.10
CA MET A 199 -11.28 -25.22 0.15
C MET A 199 -12.45 -25.05 -0.82
N LYS A 200 -12.40 -25.63 -2.01
CA LYS A 200 -13.50 -25.56 -2.99
C LYS A 200 -14.78 -26.22 -2.50
N GLU A 201 -14.68 -27.16 -1.58
CA GLU A 201 -15.84 -27.89 -1.02
C GLU A 201 -16.38 -27.22 0.25
N THR A 202 -15.50 -26.54 1.03
CA THR A 202 -15.83 -26.07 2.37
C THR A 202 -15.81 -24.55 2.54
N CYS A 203 -15.23 -23.80 1.58
CA CYS A 203 -15.11 -22.35 1.69
C CYS A 203 -16.45 -21.67 1.43
N ALA A 204 -16.88 -20.83 2.35
CA ALA A 204 -18.09 -20.02 2.19
C ALA A 204 -18.00 -18.93 1.11
N LEU A 205 -16.77 -18.59 0.71
CA LEU A 205 -16.52 -17.57 -0.32
C LEU A 205 -16.12 -18.23 -1.64
N PRO A 206 -16.44 -17.62 -2.80
CA PRO A 206 -15.92 -18.04 -4.08
C PRO A 206 -14.40 -18.08 -4.09
N VAL A 207 -13.79 -19.15 -4.64
CA VAL A 207 -12.34 -19.31 -4.75
C VAL A 207 -11.92 -19.14 -6.19
N VAL A 208 -11.21 -18.06 -6.50
CA VAL A 208 -10.73 -17.70 -7.84
C VAL A 208 -9.26 -18.09 -7.98
N VAL A 209 -8.96 -19.03 -8.85
CA VAL A 209 -7.59 -19.50 -9.15
C VAL A 209 -7.13 -19.02 -10.53
N LYS A 210 -8.08 -18.83 -11.47
CA LYS A 210 -7.83 -18.36 -12.84
C LYS A 210 -8.74 -17.17 -13.14
N PRO A 211 -8.28 -16.16 -13.90
CA PRO A 211 -9.11 -15.00 -14.27
C PRO A 211 -10.46 -15.37 -14.90
N ALA A 212 -10.50 -16.42 -15.74
CA ALA A 212 -11.74 -16.88 -16.38
C ALA A 212 -12.85 -17.27 -15.37
N GLN A 213 -12.50 -17.68 -14.15
CA GLN A 213 -13.46 -18.02 -13.10
C GLN A 213 -14.18 -16.80 -12.52
N ALA A 214 -13.62 -15.60 -12.72
CA ALA A 214 -14.27 -14.35 -12.30
C ALA A 214 -15.61 -14.12 -13.04
N ARG A 215 -15.83 -14.76 -14.19
CA ARG A 215 -17.11 -14.70 -14.91
C ARG A 215 -18.26 -15.31 -14.10
N ALA A 216 -17.96 -16.21 -13.18
CA ALA A 216 -18.95 -16.83 -12.29
C ALA A 216 -19.17 -16.04 -10.99
N LEU A 217 -18.41 -14.96 -10.75
CA LEU A 217 -18.68 -14.03 -9.66
C LEU A 217 -19.87 -13.15 -10.01
N ASP A 218 -20.60 -12.72 -8.99
CA ASP A 218 -21.74 -11.80 -9.09
C ASP A 218 -21.55 -10.57 -8.18
N GLY A 219 -22.43 -9.59 -8.31
CA GLY A 219 -22.50 -8.41 -7.46
C GLY A 219 -21.15 -7.77 -7.16
N ASP A 220 -20.91 -7.50 -5.88
CA ASP A 220 -19.70 -6.82 -5.40
C ASP A 220 -18.41 -7.61 -5.67
N ALA A 221 -18.47 -8.93 -5.66
CA ALA A 221 -17.33 -9.78 -5.94
C ALA A 221 -16.81 -9.58 -7.37
N ARG A 222 -17.72 -9.53 -8.32
CA ARG A 222 -17.39 -9.29 -9.74
C ARG A 222 -16.89 -7.85 -9.95
N ALA A 223 -17.60 -6.87 -9.40
CA ALA A 223 -17.22 -5.45 -9.51
C ALA A 223 -15.80 -5.20 -8.97
N LEU A 224 -15.48 -5.79 -7.80
CA LEU A 224 -14.15 -5.70 -7.21
C LEU A 224 -13.09 -6.36 -8.10
N PHE A 225 -13.36 -7.57 -8.62
CA PHE A 225 -12.40 -8.27 -9.48
C PHE A 225 -12.09 -7.47 -10.75
N GLU A 226 -13.12 -6.94 -11.41
CA GLU A 226 -12.96 -6.10 -12.60
C GLU A 226 -12.21 -4.79 -12.30
N ALA A 227 -12.46 -4.19 -11.12
CA ALA A 227 -11.71 -3.02 -10.68
C ALA A 227 -10.24 -3.34 -10.41
N GLU A 228 -9.93 -4.50 -9.82
CA GLU A 228 -8.54 -4.98 -9.63
C GLU A 228 -7.84 -5.21 -10.97
N ALA A 229 -8.51 -5.79 -11.96
CA ALA A 229 -7.97 -5.99 -13.30
C ALA A 229 -7.59 -4.64 -13.93
N ARG A 230 -8.52 -3.68 -13.99
CA ARG A 230 -8.23 -2.32 -14.50
C ARG A 230 -7.07 -1.62 -13.79
N ARG A 231 -6.95 -1.80 -12.47
CA ARG A 231 -5.83 -1.24 -11.68
C ARG A 231 -4.51 -1.92 -11.99
N THR A 232 -4.55 -3.23 -12.31
CA THR A 232 -3.37 -3.97 -12.77
C THR A 232 -2.89 -3.46 -14.13
N ASP A 233 -3.80 -3.10 -15.02
CA ASP A 233 -3.46 -2.50 -16.32
C ASP A 233 -2.74 -1.15 -16.13
N LEU A 234 -3.20 -0.31 -15.21
CA LEU A 234 -2.52 0.93 -14.85
C LEU A 234 -1.11 0.68 -14.25
N PHE A 235 -0.94 -0.41 -13.49
CA PHE A 235 0.38 -0.79 -12.98
C PHE A 235 1.36 -1.14 -14.10
N GLY A 236 0.87 -1.68 -15.23
CA GLY A 236 1.67 -1.93 -16.43
C GLY A 236 2.40 -0.70 -16.97
N LEU A 237 1.86 0.49 -16.72
CA LEU A 237 2.48 1.77 -17.10
C LEU A 237 3.67 2.18 -16.20
N CYS A 238 3.82 1.56 -15.03
CA CYS A 238 4.91 1.88 -14.10
C CYS A 238 6.26 1.30 -14.51
N PHE A 239 6.34 0.50 -15.57
CA PHE A 239 7.59 -0.03 -16.10
C PHE A 239 8.24 0.96 -17.09
N PRO A 240 9.58 0.89 -17.30
CA PRO A 240 10.28 1.72 -18.29
C PRO A 240 9.65 1.61 -19.68
N THR A 241 9.32 0.39 -20.09
CA THR A 241 8.49 0.12 -21.26
C THR A 241 7.09 -0.26 -20.81
N ALA A 242 6.08 0.51 -21.22
CA ALA A 242 4.69 0.22 -20.87
C ALA A 242 4.32 -1.22 -21.28
N ARG A 243 3.80 -1.98 -20.32
CA ARG A 243 3.35 -3.35 -20.58
C ARG A 243 1.91 -3.35 -21.07
N PRO A 244 1.56 -4.18 -22.05
CA PRO A 244 0.18 -4.30 -22.50
C PRO A 244 -0.72 -4.81 -21.37
N CYS A 245 -2.00 -4.47 -21.47
CA CYS A 245 -3.04 -5.02 -20.60
C CYS A 245 -3.20 -6.52 -20.91
N GLY A 246 -3.32 -7.34 -19.85
CA GLY A 246 -3.46 -8.81 -19.96
C GLY A 246 -4.91 -9.30 -19.86
#